data_7776ec6d7fa28a9312caf5a016070843
#
_entry.id   7776ec6d7fa28a9312caf5a016070843
#
_cell.length_a   1.000
_cell.length_b   1.000
_cell.length_c   1.000
_cell.angle_alpha   90.00
_cell.angle_beta   90.00
_cell.angle_gamma   90.00
#
_symmetry.space_group_name_H-M   'P 1'
#
loop_
_entity.id
_entity.type
_entity.pdbx_description
1 polymer ?
#
loop_
_entity_poly.entity_id
_entity_poly.type
_entity_poly.pdbx_seq_one_letter_code
_entity_poly.pdbx_strand_id
1 'polypeptide(L)'
;MVPISRHRRLYLLNRLFLYTIISIVYGSEIHDKQINKSFIMFAGAKFNLVQNGDSPNRYIWLHGDEQTARMALEYHIGLYNGLAFFIESETREIPFKSTIVDPNRIFSRDGAYYALRKFKPGWQPGTLKMALDEIDRERESFLDILMPNKNGLLISLHNNFRGYNVHKEKGNSQRISIKKNENPRDFIICTNSSDFEILVSSPYNVVLQNELPERDDGSLSWEALRRNVRYFNIETRLGYLSKQKAMLKYIEDNLN
;
A
#
# COMPACT_ATOMS: atom_id res chain seq x y z
N MET A 1 30.55 -24.27 -63.48
CA MET A 1 30.89 -23.99 -62.07
C MET A 1 31.58 -22.65 -61.99
N VAL A 2 30.90 -21.64 -61.45
CA VAL A 2 31.45 -20.30 -61.31
C VAL A 2 32.00 -20.18 -59.88
N PRO A 3 33.25 -19.78 -59.66
CA PRO A 3 33.83 -19.69 -58.32
C PRO A 3 33.27 -18.50 -57.59
N ILE A 4 32.69 -18.75 -56.41
CA ILE A 4 32.19 -17.74 -55.50
C ILE A 4 33.39 -16.96 -54.95
N SER A 5 33.45 -15.62 -55.21
CA SER A 5 34.54 -14.77 -54.84
C SER A 5 34.78 -14.71 -53.35
N ARG A 6 36.08 -14.69 -52.93
CA ARG A 6 36.52 -14.64 -51.51
C ARG A 6 35.92 -13.47 -50.72
N HIS A 7 35.49 -12.41 -51.39
CA HIS A 7 34.89 -11.24 -50.73
C HIS A 7 33.49 -11.46 -50.17
N ARG A 8 32.67 -12.37 -50.73
CA ARG A 8 31.35 -12.67 -50.16
C ARG A 8 31.42 -13.47 -48.86
N ARG A 9 32.47 -14.26 -48.63
CA ARG A 9 32.63 -15.04 -47.37
C ARG A 9 33.02 -14.13 -46.18
N LEU A 10 33.78 -13.06 -46.39
CA LEU A 10 34.14 -12.12 -45.33
C LEU A 10 32.93 -11.28 -44.88
N TYR A 11 32.06 -10.89 -45.82
CA TYR A 11 30.83 -10.14 -45.45
C TYR A 11 29.81 -10.94 -44.67
N LEU A 12 29.69 -12.23 -44.93
CA LEU A 12 28.82 -13.12 -44.17
C LEU A 12 29.36 -13.41 -42.76
N LEU A 13 30.66 -13.59 -42.60
CA LEU A 13 31.32 -13.79 -41.31
C LEU A 13 31.22 -12.53 -40.41
N ASN A 14 31.42 -11.34 -40.97
CA ASN A 14 31.28 -10.08 -40.23
C ASN A 14 29.83 -9.79 -39.80
N ARG A 15 28.83 -10.16 -40.62
CA ARG A 15 27.40 -10.04 -40.20
C ARG A 15 27.03 -11.03 -39.13
N LEU A 16 27.48 -12.28 -39.18
CA LEU A 16 27.26 -13.24 -38.11
C LEU A 16 27.92 -12.83 -36.79
N PHE A 17 29.13 -12.27 -36.85
CA PHE A 17 29.84 -11.80 -35.66
C PHE A 17 29.18 -10.57 -35.03
N LEU A 18 28.64 -9.64 -35.86
CA LEU A 18 27.89 -8.48 -35.37
C LEU A 18 26.56 -8.91 -34.71
N TYR A 19 25.84 -9.88 -35.27
CA TYR A 19 24.60 -10.40 -34.65
C TYR A 19 24.87 -11.17 -33.35
N THR A 20 26.00 -11.87 -33.24
CA THR A 20 26.37 -12.58 -32.00
C THR A 20 26.81 -11.60 -30.91
N ILE A 21 27.48 -10.51 -31.23
CA ILE A 21 27.86 -9.45 -30.27
C ILE A 21 26.62 -8.67 -29.82
N ILE A 22 25.67 -8.35 -30.71
CA ILE A 22 24.42 -7.68 -30.36
C ILE A 22 23.56 -8.60 -29.47
N SER A 23 23.51 -9.90 -29.71
CA SER A 23 22.81 -10.85 -28.85
C SER A 23 23.43 -11.00 -27.46
N ILE A 24 24.75 -10.85 -27.33
CA ILE A 24 25.45 -10.89 -26.04
C ILE A 24 25.28 -9.59 -25.26
N VAL A 25 25.16 -8.43 -25.92
CA VAL A 25 24.96 -7.14 -25.25
C VAL A 25 23.49 -6.92 -24.83
N TYR A 26 22.52 -7.55 -25.51
CA TYR A 26 21.11 -7.53 -25.08
C TYR A 26 20.71 -8.71 -24.18
N GLY A 27 21.62 -9.62 -23.88
CA GLY A 27 21.40 -10.78 -23.01
C GLY A 27 21.81 -10.58 -21.55
N SER A 28 22.29 -9.38 -21.18
CA SER A 28 22.62 -9.08 -19.80
C SER A 28 21.51 -8.27 -19.11
N GLU A 29 20.94 -8.90 -18.07
CA GLU A 29 20.06 -8.31 -17.05
C GLU A 29 18.58 -8.11 -17.41
N ILE A 30 17.91 -9.13 -17.93
CA ILE A 30 16.60 -9.44 -17.38
C ILE A 30 16.89 -10.28 -16.11
N HIS A 31 17.15 -9.64 -14.99
CA HIS A 31 16.91 -10.25 -13.69
C HIS A 31 15.44 -10.63 -13.71
N ASP A 32 15.15 -11.91 -13.82
CA ASP A 32 13.82 -12.47 -13.59
C ASP A 32 13.44 -12.02 -12.17
N LYS A 33 12.69 -10.92 -12.08
CA LYS A 33 12.21 -10.41 -10.79
C LYS A 33 11.34 -11.52 -10.22
N GLN A 34 11.87 -12.23 -9.24
CA GLN A 34 11.21 -13.37 -8.63
C GLN A 34 10.06 -12.83 -7.77
N ILE A 35 8.88 -12.67 -8.39
CA ILE A 35 7.66 -12.29 -7.70
C ILE A 35 7.15 -13.53 -6.97
N ASN A 36 7.29 -13.53 -5.65
CA ASN A 36 6.74 -14.57 -4.79
C ASN A 36 5.32 -14.20 -4.38
N LYS A 37 4.40 -15.17 -4.44
CA LYS A 37 3.01 -15.00 -4.04
C LYS A 37 2.67 -15.97 -2.91
N SER A 38 2.02 -15.46 -1.88
CA SER A 38 1.49 -16.20 -0.75
C SER A 38 0.19 -15.54 -0.26
N PHE A 39 -0.35 -15.95 0.87
CA PHE A 39 -1.50 -15.28 1.46
C PHE A 39 -1.49 -15.39 2.99
N ILE A 40 -2.24 -14.50 3.63
CA ILE A 40 -2.54 -14.53 5.06
C ILE A 40 -4.03 -14.25 5.29
N MET A 41 -4.60 -14.83 6.34
CA MET A 41 -5.97 -14.56 6.77
C MET A 41 -5.98 -13.52 7.89
N PHE A 42 -6.93 -12.59 7.84
CA PHE A 42 -7.21 -11.65 8.92
C PHE A 42 -8.69 -11.30 8.97
N ALA A 43 -9.32 -11.50 10.12
CA ALA A 43 -10.76 -11.23 10.37
C ALA A 43 -11.66 -11.86 9.29
N GLY A 44 -11.38 -13.10 8.90
CA GLY A 44 -12.14 -13.84 7.89
C GLY A 44 -11.87 -13.43 6.44
N ALA A 45 -11.08 -12.37 6.18
CA ALA A 45 -10.66 -12.00 4.84
C ALA A 45 -9.29 -12.59 4.50
N LYS A 46 -9.10 -12.95 3.24
CA LYS A 46 -7.83 -13.37 2.69
C LYS A 46 -7.10 -12.14 2.13
N PHE A 47 -5.83 -12.01 2.45
CA PHE A 47 -4.92 -11.04 1.87
C PHE A 47 -3.91 -11.77 1.01
N ASN A 48 -3.89 -11.51 -0.29
CA ASN A 48 -2.87 -11.99 -1.19
C ASN A 48 -1.62 -11.14 -1.03
N LEU A 49 -0.48 -11.80 -0.84
CA LEU A 49 0.83 -11.19 -0.62
C LEU A 49 1.64 -11.28 -1.91
N VAL A 50 2.19 -10.15 -2.34
CA VAL A 50 3.04 -10.05 -3.52
C VAL A 50 4.38 -9.46 -3.10
N GLN A 51 5.42 -10.28 -3.06
CA GLN A 51 6.80 -9.87 -2.76
C GLN A 51 7.53 -9.59 -4.06
N ASN A 52 8.12 -8.40 -4.21
CA ASN A 52 9.05 -8.06 -5.26
C ASN A 52 10.41 -7.69 -4.65
N GLY A 53 11.44 -8.46 -4.96
CA GLY A 53 12.79 -8.22 -4.44
C GLY A 53 12.89 -8.24 -2.91
N ASP A 54 13.98 -7.69 -2.40
CA ASP A 54 14.24 -7.57 -0.96
C ASP A 54 14.18 -6.09 -0.54
N SER A 55 13.23 -5.77 0.35
CA SER A 55 13.06 -4.43 0.94
C SER A 55 12.22 -4.55 2.21
N PRO A 56 12.49 -3.73 3.24
CA PRO A 56 11.65 -3.67 4.42
C PRO A 56 10.28 -3.03 4.17
N ASN A 57 10.07 -2.37 3.03
CA ASN A 57 8.84 -1.63 2.75
C ASN A 57 7.63 -2.54 2.64
N ARG A 58 6.52 -2.06 3.17
CA ARG A 58 5.20 -2.72 3.16
C ARG A 58 4.16 -1.80 2.54
N TYR A 59 3.31 -2.38 1.73
CA TYR A 59 2.23 -1.68 1.06
C TYR A 59 0.93 -2.43 1.29
N ILE A 60 -0.18 -1.71 1.48
CA ILE A 60 -1.46 -2.37 1.73
C ILE A 60 -2.62 -1.67 1.04
N TRP A 61 -3.50 -2.46 0.44
CA TRP A 61 -4.81 -2.09 -0.06
C TRP A 61 -5.88 -2.85 0.73
N LEU A 62 -6.73 -2.10 1.47
CA LEU A 62 -7.64 -2.63 2.49
C LEU A 62 -9.10 -2.74 2.04
N HIS A 63 -9.55 -1.96 1.04
CA HIS A 63 -10.96 -1.86 0.68
C HIS A 63 -11.20 -2.31 -0.75
N GLY A 64 -12.01 -3.35 -0.94
CA GLY A 64 -12.25 -3.98 -2.23
C GLY A 64 -12.92 -3.08 -3.28
N ASP A 65 -13.66 -2.07 -2.88
CA ASP A 65 -14.30 -1.09 -3.76
C ASP A 65 -13.36 0.04 -4.23
N GLU A 66 -12.15 0.16 -3.67
CA GLU A 66 -11.17 1.19 -4.00
C GLU A 66 -10.25 0.74 -5.15
N GLN A 67 -10.81 0.43 -6.31
CA GLN A 67 -10.11 -0.21 -7.43
C GLN A 67 -8.97 0.62 -8.03
N THR A 68 -9.03 1.96 -7.96
CA THR A 68 -7.92 2.80 -8.45
C THR A 68 -6.69 2.64 -7.56
N ALA A 69 -6.89 2.51 -6.24
CA ALA A 69 -5.82 2.26 -5.28
C ALA A 69 -5.17 0.88 -5.52
N ARG A 70 -5.99 -0.15 -5.79
CA ARG A 70 -5.50 -1.46 -6.20
C ARG A 70 -4.61 -1.39 -7.44
N MET A 71 -5.10 -0.77 -8.52
CA MET A 71 -4.34 -0.62 -9.77
C MET A 71 -3.04 0.16 -9.57
N ALA A 72 -3.05 1.19 -8.72
CA ALA A 72 -1.83 1.95 -8.39
C ALA A 72 -0.81 1.06 -7.67
N LEU A 73 -1.25 0.27 -6.70
CA LEU A 73 -0.39 -0.64 -5.95
C LEU A 73 0.13 -1.80 -6.81
N GLU A 74 -0.71 -2.41 -7.66
CA GLU A 74 -0.28 -3.45 -8.62
C GLU A 74 0.83 -2.92 -9.55
N TYR A 75 0.67 -1.71 -10.07
CA TYR A 75 1.71 -1.06 -10.87
C TYR A 75 2.97 -0.79 -10.06
N HIS A 76 2.83 -0.29 -8.84
CA HIS A 76 3.94 0.11 -7.97
C HIS A 76 4.81 -1.08 -7.57
N ILE A 77 4.20 -2.18 -7.09
CA ILE A 77 4.95 -3.36 -6.67
C ILE A 77 5.63 -4.08 -7.84
N GLY A 78 5.19 -3.86 -9.07
CA GLY A 78 5.89 -4.31 -10.27
C GLY A 78 7.20 -3.56 -10.56
N LEU A 79 7.37 -2.35 -10.02
CA LEU A 79 8.53 -1.50 -10.25
C LEU A 79 9.48 -1.44 -9.04
N TYR A 80 8.95 -1.38 -7.83
CA TYR A 80 9.68 -1.16 -6.59
C TYR A 80 9.72 -2.41 -5.73
N ASN A 81 10.79 -2.58 -4.97
CA ASN A 81 10.95 -3.71 -4.06
C ASN A 81 10.08 -3.52 -2.81
N GLY A 82 9.54 -4.61 -2.28
CA GLY A 82 8.74 -4.61 -1.07
C GLY A 82 7.74 -5.75 -1.02
N LEU A 83 6.88 -5.74 0.00
CA LEU A 83 5.80 -6.69 0.18
C LEU A 83 4.46 -5.97 0.15
N ALA A 84 3.61 -6.29 -0.82
CA ALA A 84 2.28 -5.71 -0.98
C ALA A 84 1.19 -6.69 -0.53
N PHE A 85 0.21 -6.16 0.21
CA PHE A 85 -0.96 -6.87 0.73
C PHE A 85 -2.21 -6.42 -0.04
N PHE A 86 -2.91 -7.37 -0.66
CA PHE A 86 -4.12 -7.14 -1.41
C PHE A 86 -5.27 -7.92 -0.81
N ILE A 87 -6.27 -7.22 -0.28
CA ILE A 87 -7.47 -7.89 0.23
C ILE A 87 -8.23 -8.59 -0.91
N GLU A 88 -8.70 -9.81 -0.67
CA GLU A 88 -9.56 -10.53 -1.59
C GLU A 88 -11.04 -10.21 -1.27
N SER A 89 -11.46 -9.04 -1.72
CA SER A 89 -12.83 -8.52 -1.57
C SER A 89 -13.17 -7.58 -2.72
N GLU A 90 -14.45 -7.44 -3.04
CA GLU A 90 -14.98 -6.46 -3.97
C GLU A 90 -15.69 -5.31 -3.26
N THR A 91 -15.89 -5.42 -1.95
CA THR A 91 -16.61 -4.45 -1.13
C THR A 91 -15.70 -3.81 -0.10
N ARG A 92 -16.15 -2.70 0.47
CA ARG A 92 -15.43 -1.99 1.53
C ARG A 92 -15.41 -2.80 2.82
N GLU A 93 -16.57 -3.25 3.26
CA GLU A 93 -16.72 -4.09 4.44
C GLU A 93 -16.58 -5.57 4.07
N ILE A 94 -15.95 -6.34 4.95
CA ILE A 94 -15.75 -7.79 4.81
C ILE A 94 -16.71 -8.56 5.70
N PRO A 95 -17.17 -9.74 5.29
CA PRO A 95 -17.94 -10.64 6.16
C PRO A 95 -17.09 -11.11 7.36
N PHE A 96 -17.63 -10.98 8.55
CA PHE A 96 -17.04 -11.52 9.77
C PHE A 96 -18.10 -12.08 10.69
N LYS A 97 -18.05 -13.41 10.96
CA LYS A 97 -19.09 -14.12 11.73
C LYS A 97 -20.48 -13.87 11.12
N SER A 98 -21.40 -13.37 11.92
CA SER A 98 -22.79 -13.05 11.52
C SER A 98 -22.99 -11.54 11.25
N THR A 99 -21.95 -10.82 10.86
CA THR A 99 -21.95 -9.39 10.56
C THR A 99 -20.96 -9.07 9.45
N ILE A 100 -20.77 -7.79 9.17
CA ILE A 100 -19.70 -7.24 8.33
C ILE A 100 -18.86 -6.28 9.17
N VAL A 101 -17.64 -6.00 8.74
CA VAL A 101 -16.72 -5.08 9.43
C VAL A 101 -15.83 -4.36 8.41
N ASP A 102 -15.55 -3.08 8.64
CA ASP A 102 -14.53 -2.35 7.87
C ASP A 102 -13.13 -2.82 8.33
N PRO A 103 -12.31 -3.41 7.45
CA PRO A 103 -10.99 -3.92 7.79
C PRO A 103 -10.04 -2.83 8.30
N ASN A 104 -10.26 -1.55 7.96
CA ASN A 104 -9.49 -0.44 8.51
C ASN A 104 -10.06 0.11 9.82
N ARG A 105 -10.82 -0.71 10.57
CA ARG A 105 -11.38 -0.35 11.89
C ARG A 105 -11.14 -1.43 12.94
N ILE A 106 -10.26 -2.38 12.65
CA ILE A 106 -10.02 -3.54 13.53
C ILE A 106 -8.54 -3.71 13.92
N PHE A 107 -7.73 -2.67 13.73
CA PHE A 107 -6.33 -2.66 14.15
C PHE A 107 -6.12 -2.33 15.63
N SER A 108 -7.21 -2.12 16.38
CA SER A 108 -7.22 -2.11 17.84
C SER A 108 -8.46 -2.83 18.38
N ARG A 109 -8.40 -3.23 19.64
CA ARG A 109 -9.55 -3.87 20.29
C ARG A 109 -10.73 -2.93 20.43
N ASP A 110 -10.49 -1.68 20.80
CA ASP A 110 -11.53 -0.65 20.94
C ASP A 110 -12.17 -0.33 19.58
N GLY A 111 -11.38 -0.15 18.55
CA GLY A 111 -11.86 0.04 17.18
C GLY A 111 -12.72 -1.15 16.72
N ALA A 112 -12.24 -2.38 16.94
CA ALA A 112 -12.97 -3.60 16.60
C ALA A 112 -14.30 -3.70 17.35
N TYR A 113 -14.34 -3.29 18.63
CA TYR A 113 -15.58 -3.25 19.42
C TYR A 113 -16.63 -2.33 18.78
N TYR A 114 -16.25 -1.12 18.42
CA TYR A 114 -17.16 -0.18 17.77
C TYR A 114 -17.54 -0.61 16.36
N ALA A 115 -16.59 -1.14 15.57
CA ALA A 115 -16.81 -1.61 14.21
C ALA A 115 -17.82 -2.77 14.17
N LEU A 116 -17.68 -3.76 15.04
CA LEU A 116 -18.61 -4.89 15.14
C LEU A 116 -20.01 -4.43 15.53
N ARG A 117 -20.13 -3.50 16.47
CA ARG A 117 -21.44 -2.99 16.93
C ARG A 117 -22.11 -2.04 15.94
N LYS A 118 -21.35 -1.40 15.05
CA LYS A 118 -21.90 -0.54 14.00
C LYS A 118 -22.89 -1.29 13.12
N PHE A 119 -22.56 -2.51 12.73
CA PHE A 119 -23.38 -3.32 11.82
C PHE A 119 -24.25 -4.36 12.53
N LYS A 120 -23.97 -4.64 13.80
CA LYS A 120 -24.76 -5.54 14.63
C LYS A 120 -24.82 -5.01 16.07
N PRO A 121 -25.70 -4.06 16.37
CA PRO A 121 -25.81 -3.49 17.74
C PRO A 121 -26.17 -4.51 18.81
N GLY A 122 -26.96 -5.53 18.46
CA GLY A 122 -27.54 -6.55 19.39
C GLY A 122 -26.62 -7.74 19.64
N TRP A 123 -25.32 -7.58 19.75
CA TRP A 123 -24.41 -8.65 20.16
C TRP A 123 -24.69 -9.09 21.60
N GLN A 124 -24.78 -10.41 21.82
CA GLN A 124 -24.71 -10.96 23.15
C GLN A 124 -23.31 -10.79 23.74
N PRO A 125 -23.14 -10.38 25.02
CA PRO A 125 -21.80 -10.03 25.56
C PRO A 125 -20.76 -11.14 25.40
N GLY A 126 -21.11 -12.40 25.65
CA GLY A 126 -20.19 -13.54 25.48
C GLY A 126 -19.76 -13.75 24.04
N THR A 127 -20.69 -13.64 23.09
CA THR A 127 -20.40 -13.80 21.66
C THR A 127 -19.55 -12.65 21.12
N LEU A 128 -19.81 -11.41 21.57
CA LEU A 128 -19.00 -10.25 21.22
C LEU A 128 -17.57 -10.41 21.75
N LYS A 129 -17.41 -10.83 23.00
CA LYS A 129 -16.10 -11.10 23.59
C LYS A 129 -15.31 -12.12 22.75
N MET A 130 -15.95 -13.25 22.38
CA MET A 130 -15.30 -14.28 21.55
C MET A 130 -14.89 -13.73 20.18
N ALA A 131 -15.70 -12.90 19.53
CA ALA A 131 -15.40 -12.26 18.26
C ALA A 131 -14.19 -11.31 18.37
N LEU A 132 -14.14 -10.52 19.45
CA LEU A 132 -12.99 -9.63 19.73
C LEU A 132 -11.71 -10.41 20.01
N ASP A 133 -11.79 -11.47 20.82
CA ASP A 133 -10.62 -12.31 21.14
C ASP A 133 -10.05 -13.02 19.89
N GLU A 134 -10.92 -13.34 18.92
CA GLU A 134 -10.51 -13.91 17.64
C GLU A 134 -9.79 -12.86 16.78
N ILE A 135 -10.36 -11.66 16.63
CA ILE A 135 -9.73 -10.55 15.92
C ILE A 135 -8.37 -10.20 16.55
N ASP A 136 -8.29 -10.12 17.87
CA ASP A 136 -7.05 -9.78 18.57
C ASP A 136 -5.93 -10.78 18.26
N ARG A 137 -6.24 -12.08 18.31
CA ARG A 137 -5.26 -13.14 18.01
C ARG A 137 -4.79 -13.11 16.57
N GLU A 138 -5.72 -12.94 15.61
CA GLU A 138 -5.38 -12.88 14.19
C GLU A 138 -4.64 -11.58 13.83
N ARG A 139 -5.00 -10.47 14.48
CA ARG A 139 -4.37 -9.16 14.29
C ARG A 139 -2.88 -9.21 14.61
N GLU A 140 -2.47 -9.79 15.73
CA GLU A 140 -1.04 -9.87 16.07
C GLU A 140 -0.26 -10.63 14.99
N SER A 141 -0.74 -11.80 14.57
CA SER A 141 -0.10 -12.58 13.50
C SER A 141 -0.06 -11.83 12.15
N PHE A 142 -1.08 -11.03 11.84
CA PHE A 142 -1.13 -10.20 10.65
C PHE A 142 -0.14 -9.04 10.73
N LEU A 143 -0.08 -8.36 11.87
CA LEU A 143 0.81 -7.23 12.11
C LEU A 143 2.29 -7.64 12.15
N ASP A 144 2.62 -8.85 12.61
CA ASP A 144 3.99 -9.38 12.58
C ASP A 144 4.58 -9.43 11.16
N ILE A 145 3.72 -9.61 10.14
CA ILE A 145 4.14 -9.63 8.74
C ILE A 145 4.00 -8.24 8.10
N LEU A 146 2.94 -7.51 8.45
CA LEU A 146 2.62 -6.20 7.86
C LEU A 146 3.59 -5.11 8.34
N MET A 147 3.98 -5.11 9.61
CA MET A 147 4.84 -4.05 10.13
C MET A 147 6.26 -4.18 9.55
N PRO A 148 6.80 -3.11 8.95
CA PRO A 148 8.15 -3.13 8.42
C PRO A 148 9.19 -3.23 9.54
N ASN A 149 10.33 -3.81 9.23
CA ASN A 149 11.50 -3.72 10.09
C ASN A 149 11.98 -2.26 10.23
N LYS A 150 12.90 -2.00 11.16
CA LYS A 150 13.51 -0.67 11.33
C LYS A 150 13.94 -0.08 9.99
N ASN A 151 13.57 1.17 9.75
CA ASN A 151 13.80 1.97 8.54
C ASN A 151 12.89 1.64 7.33
N GLY A 152 12.02 0.64 7.41
CA GLY A 152 11.01 0.42 6.37
C GLY A 152 9.84 1.38 6.48
N LEU A 153 9.12 1.52 5.36
CA LEU A 153 7.90 2.30 5.28
C LEU A 153 6.68 1.37 5.26
N LEU A 154 5.60 1.80 5.89
CA LEU A 154 4.27 1.22 5.70
C LEU A 154 3.41 2.21 4.93
N ILE A 155 2.93 1.83 3.75
CA ILE A 155 2.13 2.70 2.89
C ILE A 155 0.79 2.05 2.62
N SER A 156 -0.30 2.71 3.01
CA SER A 156 -1.65 2.33 2.62
C SER A 156 -2.17 3.20 1.49
N LEU A 157 -2.95 2.58 0.60
CA LEU A 157 -3.56 3.27 -0.52
C LEU A 157 -5.08 3.21 -0.40
N HIS A 158 -5.71 4.38 -0.50
CA HIS A 158 -7.14 4.55 -0.41
C HIS A 158 -7.70 5.40 -1.55
N ASN A 159 -8.96 5.16 -1.88
CA ASN A 159 -9.72 6.06 -2.72
C ASN A 159 -10.90 6.61 -1.93
N ASN A 160 -11.02 7.92 -1.90
CA ASN A 160 -12.14 8.57 -1.26
C ASN A 160 -13.20 9.04 -2.27
N PHE A 161 -14.44 9.08 -1.80
CA PHE A 161 -15.56 9.66 -2.51
C PHE A 161 -16.52 10.34 -1.50
N ARG A 162 -17.54 11.06 -1.97
CA ARG A 162 -18.58 11.66 -1.15
C ARG A 162 -18.09 12.64 -0.08
N GLY A 163 -17.07 13.43 -0.40
CA GLY A 163 -16.71 14.59 0.43
C GLY A 163 -15.69 14.36 1.54
N TYR A 164 -15.11 13.17 1.68
CA TYR A 164 -13.93 13.03 2.52
C TYR A 164 -12.76 13.81 1.91
N ASN A 165 -12.09 14.60 2.71
CA ASN A 165 -11.02 15.49 2.26
C ASN A 165 -10.14 15.94 3.44
N VAL A 166 -9.01 16.56 3.14
CA VAL A 166 -7.99 16.99 4.09
C VAL A 166 -8.54 17.87 5.26
N HIS A 167 -9.63 18.59 5.05
CA HIS A 167 -10.21 19.43 6.12
C HIS A 167 -10.93 18.60 7.19
N LYS A 168 -11.31 17.34 6.89
CA LYS A 168 -11.91 16.42 7.88
C LYS A 168 -10.88 15.93 8.90
N GLU A 169 -9.60 16.00 8.56
CA GLU A 169 -8.52 15.59 9.45
C GLU A 169 -8.11 16.63 10.51
N LYS A 170 -8.70 17.83 10.48
CA LYS A 170 -8.35 18.91 11.42
C LYS A 170 -8.47 18.53 12.90
N GLY A 171 -9.43 17.67 13.24
CA GLY A 171 -9.64 17.22 14.63
C GLY A 171 -8.68 16.13 15.08
N ASN A 172 -8.01 15.45 14.14
CA ASN A 172 -7.16 14.29 14.39
C ASN A 172 -5.71 14.54 13.94
N SER A 173 -5.31 15.79 13.74
CA SER A 173 -3.99 16.12 13.21
C SER A 173 -3.34 17.27 13.97
N GLN A 174 -2.02 17.20 14.11
CA GLN A 174 -1.22 18.24 14.74
C GLN A 174 -0.85 19.35 13.75
N ARG A 175 -0.66 18.98 12.48
CA ARG A 175 -0.32 19.93 11.42
C ARG A 175 -0.95 19.52 10.08
N ILE A 176 -1.31 20.52 9.27
CA ILE A 176 -1.82 20.32 7.90
C ILE A 176 -1.15 21.32 6.96
N SER A 177 -0.65 20.86 5.83
CA SER A 177 -0.16 21.66 4.72
C SER A 177 -1.11 21.54 3.54
N ILE A 178 -1.78 22.65 3.17
CA ILE A 178 -2.74 22.68 2.06
C ILE A 178 -2.13 23.44 0.89
N LYS A 179 -2.17 22.85 -0.29
CA LYS A 179 -1.67 23.45 -1.53
C LYS A 179 -2.81 24.15 -2.29
N LYS A 180 -2.58 25.39 -2.70
CA LYS A 180 -3.59 26.23 -3.37
C LYS A 180 -4.17 25.60 -4.63
N ASN A 181 -3.36 24.84 -5.39
CA ASN A 181 -3.76 24.27 -6.68
C ASN A 181 -4.02 22.76 -6.61
N GLU A 182 -4.04 22.16 -5.40
CA GLU A 182 -4.31 20.75 -5.24
C GLU A 182 -5.75 20.51 -4.78
N ASN A 183 -6.34 19.41 -5.24
CA ASN A 183 -7.68 19.04 -4.80
C ASN A 183 -7.67 18.65 -3.32
N PRO A 184 -8.55 19.16 -2.47
CA PRO A 184 -8.59 18.82 -1.05
C PRO A 184 -8.82 17.33 -0.76
N ARG A 185 -9.32 16.56 -1.73
CA ARG A 185 -9.55 15.12 -1.61
C ARG A 185 -8.32 14.27 -1.98
N ASP A 186 -7.26 14.90 -2.50
CA ASP A 186 -6.00 14.24 -2.83
C ASP A 186 -4.96 14.69 -1.81
N PHE A 187 -4.59 13.84 -0.86
CA PHE A 187 -3.68 14.18 0.25
C PHE A 187 -2.94 12.95 0.79
N ILE A 188 -1.87 13.22 1.53
CA ILE A 188 -1.08 12.21 2.22
C ILE A 188 -1.19 12.45 3.72
N ILE A 189 -1.54 11.43 4.50
CA ILE A 189 -1.37 11.42 5.94
C ILE A 189 -0.04 10.76 6.27
N CYS A 190 0.76 11.34 7.17
CA CYS A 190 1.96 10.72 7.70
C CYS A 190 1.99 10.78 9.23
N THR A 191 2.70 9.83 9.85
CA THR A 191 2.79 9.72 11.32
C THR A 191 4.12 10.25 11.88
N ASN A 192 5.08 10.59 11.03
CA ASN A 192 6.41 11.04 11.45
C ASN A 192 6.64 12.52 11.09
N SER A 193 7.12 13.31 12.06
CA SER A 193 7.33 14.74 11.87
C SER A 193 8.43 15.05 10.85
N SER A 194 9.51 14.26 10.80
CA SER A 194 10.59 14.49 9.82
C SER A 194 10.11 14.20 8.40
N ASP A 195 9.30 13.17 8.22
CA ASP A 195 8.68 12.85 6.93
C ASP A 195 7.70 13.95 6.49
N PHE A 196 6.96 14.52 7.44
CA PHE A 196 6.06 15.66 7.17
C PHE A 196 6.82 16.86 6.60
N GLU A 197 7.99 17.23 7.18
CA GLU A 197 8.79 18.36 6.69
C GLU A 197 9.25 18.15 5.22
N ILE A 198 9.60 16.93 4.86
CA ILE A 198 9.94 16.58 3.47
C ILE A 198 8.69 16.69 2.57
N LEU A 199 7.57 16.11 3.00
CA LEU A 199 6.32 16.12 2.26
C LEU A 199 5.72 17.51 2.09
N VAL A 200 5.94 18.43 3.02
CA VAL A 200 5.52 19.85 2.89
C VAL A 200 6.13 20.50 1.65
N SER A 201 7.32 20.08 1.19
CA SER A 201 7.92 20.58 -0.04
C SER A 201 7.31 19.98 -1.33
N SER A 202 6.49 18.94 -1.21
CA SER A 202 5.79 18.31 -2.33
C SER A 202 4.65 19.19 -2.88
N PRO A 203 4.13 18.89 -4.09
CA PRO A 203 2.92 19.56 -4.59
C PRO A 203 1.62 19.07 -3.96
N TYR A 204 1.66 18.16 -2.98
CA TYR A 204 0.48 17.51 -2.40
C TYR A 204 0.02 18.13 -1.09
N ASN A 205 -1.28 17.98 -0.78
CA ASN A 205 -1.77 18.25 0.57
C ASN A 205 -1.24 17.20 1.53
N VAL A 206 -0.82 17.60 2.73
CA VAL A 206 -0.21 16.72 3.71
C VAL A 206 -0.80 16.93 5.09
N VAL A 207 -1.03 15.86 5.82
CA VAL A 207 -1.54 15.82 7.19
C VAL A 207 -0.54 15.10 8.07
N LEU A 208 -0.19 15.68 9.21
CA LEU A 208 0.60 15.03 10.25
C LEU A 208 -0.32 14.53 11.36
N GLN A 209 -0.30 13.21 11.59
CA GLN A 209 -0.97 12.53 12.70
C GLN A 209 0.08 11.83 13.56
N ASN A 210 0.72 12.55 14.47
CA ASN A 210 1.80 12.03 15.32
C ASN A 210 1.48 12.01 16.82
N GLU A 211 0.22 12.20 17.19
CA GLU A 211 -0.31 12.00 18.53
C GLU A 211 -1.55 11.11 18.45
N LEU A 212 -1.69 10.20 19.40
CA LEU A 212 -2.85 9.30 19.46
C LEU A 212 -4.13 10.09 19.76
N PRO A 213 -5.26 9.76 19.13
CA PRO A 213 -6.53 10.42 19.37
C PRO A 213 -7.09 10.03 20.75
N GLU A 214 -7.94 10.87 21.33
CA GLU A 214 -8.67 10.51 22.55
C GLU A 214 -9.52 9.24 22.39
N ARG A 215 -10.07 9.03 21.19
CA ARG A 215 -10.85 7.87 20.85
C ARG A 215 -10.23 7.12 19.67
N ASP A 216 -9.76 5.92 19.93
CA ASP A 216 -9.24 5.04 18.90
C ASP A 216 -10.37 4.48 18.01
N ASP A 217 -10.31 4.76 16.72
CA ASP A 217 -11.26 4.26 15.73
C ASP A 217 -10.83 2.93 15.09
N GLY A 218 -9.70 2.38 15.51
CA GLY A 218 -9.13 1.12 15.03
C GLY A 218 -8.46 1.19 13.66
N SER A 219 -8.14 2.38 13.16
CA SER A 219 -7.47 2.52 11.87
C SER A 219 -5.99 2.11 11.94
N LEU A 220 -5.46 1.70 10.78
CA LEU A 220 -4.05 1.29 10.63
C LEU A 220 -3.08 2.43 10.96
N SER A 221 -3.46 3.70 10.71
CA SER A 221 -2.62 4.86 11.04
C SER A 221 -2.31 4.95 12.52
N TRP A 222 -3.30 4.73 13.39
CA TRP A 222 -3.09 4.75 14.84
C TRP A 222 -2.30 3.55 15.34
N GLU A 223 -2.47 2.39 14.71
CA GLU A 223 -1.65 1.21 15.06
C GLU A 223 -0.20 1.38 14.64
N ALA A 224 0.05 1.92 13.45
CA ALA A 224 1.40 2.25 12.99
C ALA A 224 2.07 3.28 13.93
N LEU A 225 1.32 4.30 14.37
CA LEU A 225 1.83 5.29 15.33
C LEU A 225 2.15 4.66 16.69
N ARG A 226 1.29 3.78 17.25
CA ARG A 226 1.57 3.05 18.51
C ARG A 226 2.84 2.22 18.42
N ARG A 227 3.11 1.63 17.25
CA ARG A 227 4.30 0.80 17.01
C ARG A 227 5.52 1.60 16.56
N ASN A 228 5.41 2.94 16.52
CA ASN A 228 6.47 3.83 16.04
C ASN A 228 6.97 3.47 14.62
N VAL A 229 6.05 3.13 13.74
CA VAL A 229 6.30 2.81 12.33
C VAL A 229 6.10 4.06 11.48
N ARG A 230 7.02 4.31 10.55
CA ARG A 230 6.87 5.36 9.53
C ARG A 230 5.74 4.97 8.57
N TYR A 231 4.61 5.64 8.70
CA TYR A 231 3.39 5.30 7.98
C TYR A 231 2.90 6.44 7.10
N PHE A 232 2.43 6.06 5.92
CA PHE A 232 1.80 6.96 4.95
C PHE A 232 0.45 6.38 4.50
N ASN A 233 -0.60 7.21 4.58
CA ASN A 233 -1.86 6.91 3.93
C ASN A 233 -2.04 7.85 2.74
N ILE A 234 -2.13 7.28 1.53
CA ILE A 234 -2.37 8.04 0.30
C ILE A 234 -3.85 8.01 -0.01
N GLU A 235 -4.49 9.15 0.14
CA GLU A 235 -5.88 9.38 -0.20
C GLU A 235 -6.00 10.08 -1.56
N THR A 236 -6.69 9.46 -2.51
CA THR A 236 -7.01 10.11 -3.78
C THR A 236 -8.47 9.90 -4.15
N ARG A 237 -8.99 10.77 -5.01
CA ARG A 237 -10.31 10.57 -5.61
C ARG A 237 -10.32 9.27 -6.43
N LEU A 238 -11.40 8.50 -6.33
CA LEU A 238 -11.60 7.33 -7.18
C LEU A 238 -11.49 7.73 -8.67
N GLY A 239 -10.77 6.95 -9.47
CA GLY A 239 -10.51 7.22 -10.90
C GLY A 239 -9.25 8.05 -11.20
N TYR A 240 -8.57 8.58 -10.19
CA TYR A 240 -7.37 9.42 -10.38
C TYR A 240 -6.05 8.62 -10.26
N LEU A 241 -5.93 7.56 -11.06
CA LEU A 241 -4.79 6.63 -11.03
C LEU A 241 -3.43 7.33 -11.20
N SER A 242 -3.31 8.25 -12.16
CA SER A 242 -2.05 8.96 -12.40
C SER A 242 -1.61 9.80 -11.20
N LYS A 243 -2.57 10.40 -10.46
CA LYS A 243 -2.29 11.16 -9.25
C LYS A 243 -1.74 10.23 -8.17
N GLN A 244 -2.42 9.11 -7.90
CA GLN A 244 -2.03 8.16 -6.88
C GLN A 244 -0.65 7.55 -7.14
N LYS A 245 -0.36 7.18 -8.40
CA LYS A 245 0.97 6.73 -8.84
C LYS A 245 2.05 7.80 -8.63
N ALA A 246 1.75 9.07 -8.92
CA ALA A 246 2.69 10.17 -8.74
C ALA A 246 2.98 10.43 -7.25
N MET A 247 1.97 10.30 -6.35
CA MET A 247 2.16 10.41 -4.91
C MET A 247 3.02 9.27 -4.35
N LEU A 248 2.76 8.02 -4.77
CA LEU A 248 3.61 6.85 -4.43
C LEU A 248 5.05 7.07 -4.88
N LYS A 249 5.25 7.46 -6.14
CA LYS A 249 6.59 7.72 -6.68
C LYS A 249 7.32 8.81 -5.89
N TYR A 250 6.62 9.86 -5.47
CA TYR A 250 7.23 10.92 -4.68
C TYR A 250 7.75 10.40 -3.32
N ILE A 251 6.98 9.53 -2.65
CA ILE A 251 7.41 8.90 -1.40
C ILE A 251 8.66 8.04 -1.63
N GLU A 252 8.67 7.21 -2.66
CA GLU A 252 9.84 6.38 -3.00
C GLU A 252 11.10 7.20 -3.28
N ASP A 253 10.96 8.28 -4.05
CA ASP A 253 12.11 9.09 -4.47
C ASP A 253 12.70 9.95 -3.35
N ASN A 254 11.92 10.28 -2.30
CA ASN A 254 12.32 11.30 -1.32
C ASN A 254 12.36 10.81 0.14
N LEU A 255 11.76 9.66 0.46
CA LEU A 255 11.60 9.17 1.84
C LEU A 255 12.17 7.77 2.08
N ASN A 256 12.59 7.09 1.01
CA ASN A 256 13.23 5.77 1.05
C ASN A 256 14.71 5.85 1.35
#